data_1bf7f3c9f2f67cf2b81530e9fe003320
#
_entry.id   1bf7f3c9f2f67cf2b81530e9fe003320
#
_cell.length_a   1.000
_cell.length_b   1.000
_cell.length_c   1.000
_cell.angle_alpha   90.00
_cell.angle_beta   90.00
_cell.angle_gamma   90.00
#
_symmetry.space_group_name_H-M   'P 1'
#
loop_
_entity.id
_entity.type
_entity.pdbx_description
1 polymer ?
#
loop_
_entity_poly.entity_id
_entity_poly.type
_entity_poly.pdbx_seq_one_letter_code
_entity_poly.pdbx_strand_id
1 'polypeptide(L)'
;MDGHFSRRWALIGLFATLLSLTGCDPQRIQELEEGVATEADVRARFGEPEKVWDGPAGTRIFEYNRQPQGHRNYMISIGPDGKMSALRQVLTPENFAKVQPGMPMEDVRRMLGKPMKVMTFDLKKETAWDWRFLQPPGNSMIFTVFISADQYVLRTATAPDPQAPENATGK
;
A
#
# COMPACT_ATOMS: atom_id res chain seq x y z
N MET A 1 73.02 -11.56 6.07
CA MET A 1 72.68 -10.15 6.13
C MET A 1 71.38 -9.98 5.39
N ASP A 2 70.35 -10.50 5.86
CA ASP A 2 69.25 -10.23 6.80
C ASP A 2 68.39 -9.11 6.30
N GLY A 3 67.38 -9.41 5.55
CA GLY A 3 66.32 -8.54 5.08
C GLY A 3 64.96 -9.08 5.42
N HIS A 4 64.46 -8.73 6.59
CA HIS A 4 63.08 -8.99 6.98
C HIS A 4 62.12 -8.26 6.06
N PHE A 5 61.48 -8.95 5.14
CA PHE A 5 60.35 -8.43 4.39
C PHE A 5 59.09 -8.83 5.11
N SER A 6 58.60 -7.91 5.89
CA SER A 6 57.43 -8.02 6.76
C SER A 6 56.16 -8.22 5.96
N ARG A 7 55.52 -9.36 6.21
CA ARG A 7 54.13 -9.73 5.85
C ARG A 7 53.14 -8.79 6.52
N ARG A 8 52.68 -7.76 5.81
CA ARG A 8 51.57 -6.88 6.22
C ARG A 8 50.64 -6.55 5.06
N TRP A 9 50.12 -7.57 4.39
CA TRP A 9 49.09 -7.42 3.38
C TRP A 9 48.11 -8.58 3.47
N ALA A 10 47.17 -8.52 4.38
CA ALA A 10 45.99 -9.35 4.32
C ALA A 10 45.00 -8.94 5.42
N LEU A 11 44.28 -7.88 5.28
CA LEU A 11 43.00 -7.64 5.97
C LEU A 11 42.29 -6.44 5.33
N ILE A 12 42.13 -6.46 4.00
CA ILE A 12 41.21 -5.58 3.30
C ILE A 12 40.34 -6.48 2.44
N GLY A 13 39.15 -6.65 2.79
CA GLY A 13 38.20 -7.29 1.91
C GLY A 13 37.26 -8.22 2.66
N LEU A 14 36.22 -7.68 3.21
CA LEU A 14 34.89 -8.27 3.19
C LEU A 14 33.90 -7.31 3.90
N PHE A 15 33.75 -6.13 3.35
CA PHE A 15 32.57 -5.32 3.59
C PHE A 15 31.80 -5.26 2.26
N ALA A 16 31.37 -6.42 1.80
CA ALA A 16 30.48 -6.51 0.65
C ALA A 16 29.06 -6.22 1.16
N THR A 17 28.69 -4.95 1.09
CA THR A 17 27.43 -4.42 0.56
C THR A 17 26.24 -5.39 0.62
N LEU A 18 25.50 -5.35 1.72
CA LEU A 18 24.04 -5.55 1.65
C LEU A 18 23.45 -4.31 0.97
N LEU A 19 23.53 -4.21 -0.34
CA LEU A 19 22.64 -3.38 -1.11
C LEU A 19 21.26 -3.99 -1.01
N SER A 20 20.45 -3.46 -0.14
CA SER A 20 19.02 -3.68 -0.06
C SER A 20 18.42 -3.41 -1.43
N LEU A 21 17.98 -4.46 -2.10
CA LEU A 21 17.18 -4.38 -3.32
C LEU A 21 15.81 -3.79 -2.96
N THR A 22 15.74 -2.47 -2.88
CA THR A 22 14.48 -1.75 -2.97
C THR A 22 14.03 -1.80 -4.43
N GLY A 23 13.67 -3.02 -4.88
CA GLY A 23 13.11 -3.22 -6.21
C GLY A 23 11.76 -2.55 -6.30
N CYS A 24 11.58 -1.70 -7.31
CA CYS A 24 10.35 -0.96 -7.59
C CYS A 24 9.14 -1.90 -7.66
N ASP A 25 8.11 -1.60 -6.88
CA ASP A 25 6.80 -2.29 -6.83
C ASP A 25 6.21 -2.67 -8.21
N PRO A 26 6.31 -1.84 -9.29
CA PRO A 26 5.74 -2.16 -10.59
C PRO A 26 6.31 -3.41 -11.27
N GLN A 27 7.62 -3.65 -11.16
CA GLN A 27 8.26 -4.83 -11.79
C GLN A 27 7.89 -6.12 -11.07
N ARG A 28 7.76 -6.08 -9.75
CA ARG A 28 7.35 -7.24 -8.94
C ARG A 28 5.91 -7.67 -9.19
N ILE A 29 5.03 -6.72 -9.51
CA ILE A 29 3.62 -6.97 -9.80
C ILE A 29 3.45 -7.64 -11.17
N GLN A 30 4.23 -7.24 -12.17
CA GLN A 30 4.17 -7.79 -13.54
C GLN A 30 4.54 -9.28 -13.63
N GLU A 31 5.21 -9.82 -12.61
CA GLU A 31 5.61 -11.23 -12.56
C GLU A 31 4.55 -12.14 -11.92
N LEU A 32 3.45 -11.57 -11.40
CA LEU A 32 2.33 -12.32 -10.83
C LEU A 32 1.18 -12.38 -11.84
N GLU A 33 0.96 -13.57 -12.39
CA GLU A 33 -0.11 -13.82 -13.36
C GLU A 33 -1.36 -14.36 -12.67
N GLU A 34 -2.53 -13.72 -12.93
CA GLU A 34 -3.82 -14.15 -12.39
C GLU A 34 -4.17 -15.56 -12.92
N GLY A 35 -4.62 -16.44 -12.04
CA GLY A 35 -4.91 -17.85 -12.31
C GLY A 35 -3.69 -18.79 -12.29
N VAL A 36 -2.47 -18.25 -12.27
CA VAL A 36 -1.21 -19.02 -12.27
C VAL A 36 -0.46 -18.87 -10.95
N ALA A 37 -0.19 -17.63 -10.53
CA ALA A 37 0.53 -17.33 -9.31
C ALA A 37 -0.17 -17.92 -8.07
N THR A 38 0.58 -18.53 -7.18
CA THR A 38 0.09 -19.12 -5.95
C THR A 38 0.08 -18.11 -4.79
N GLU A 39 -0.60 -18.46 -3.71
CA GLU A 39 -0.51 -17.69 -2.45
C GLU A 39 0.96 -17.52 -2.01
N ALA A 40 1.78 -18.57 -2.15
CA ALA A 40 3.19 -18.52 -1.78
C ALA A 40 3.97 -17.50 -2.62
N ASP A 41 3.68 -17.41 -3.91
CA ASP A 41 4.30 -16.41 -4.80
C ASP A 41 3.89 -14.99 -4.40
N VAL A 42 2.61 -14.78 -4.05
CA VAL A 42 2.12 -13.49 -3.56
C VAL A 42 2.84 -13.10 -2.27
N ARG A 43 2.95 -14.01 -1.29
CA ARG A 43 3.65 -13.74 -0.03
C ARG A 43 5.15 -13.51 -0.23
N ALA A 44 5.79 -14.23 -1.14
CA ALA A 44 7.19 -14.01 -1.47
C ALA A 44 7.46 -12.61 -2.07
N ARG A 45 6.48 -12.05 -2.79
CA ARG A 45 6.60 -10.73 -3.45
C ARG A 45 6.14 -9.55 -2.59
N PHE A 46 5.04 -9.71 -1.87
CA PHE A 46 4.41 -8.64 -1.10
C PHE A 46 4.71 -8.72 0.40
N GLY A 47 5.23 -9.85 0.88
CA GLY A 47 5.36 -10.17 2.32
C GLY A 47 4.05 -10.72 2.90
N GLU A 48 3.94 -10.71 4.23
CA GLU A 48 2.70 -11.08 4.89
C GLU A 48 1.64 -9.98 4.70
N PRO A 49 0.37 -10.35 4.44
CA PRO A 49 -0.71 -9.38 4.35
C PRO A 49 -0.98 -8.73 5.71
N GLU A 50 -1.30 -7.45 5.71
CA GLU A 50 -1.69 -6.75 6.94
C GLU A 50 -3.01 -7.28 7.51
N LYS A 51 -3.92 -7.67 6.63
CA LYS A 51 -5.20 -8.29 6.99
C LYS A 51 -5.63 -9.27 5.91
N VAL A 52 -6.30 -10.33 6.35
CA VAL A 52 -6.99 -11.28 5.47
C VAL A 52 -8.48 -11.13 5.72
N TRP A 53 -9.24 -10.92 4.65
CA TRP A 53 -10.67 -10.83 4.67
C TRP A 53 -11.27 -12.06 4.01
N ASP A 54 -12.41 -12.51 4.54
CA ASP A 54 -13.22 -13.52 3.86
C ASP A 54 -13.94 -12.87 2.68
N GLY A 55 -13.79 -13.49 1.53
CA GLY A 55 -14.47 -13.13 0.29
C GLY A 55 -15.54 -14.14 -0.09
N PRO A 56 -16.23 -13.92 -1.21
CA PRO A 56 -17.25 -14.86 -1.70
C PRO A 56 -16.66 -16.20 -2.12
N ALA A 57 -17.46 -17.27 -2.05
CA ALA A 57 -17.13 -18.62 -2.54
C ALA A 57 -15.80 -19.19 -2.01
N GLY A 58 -15.45 -18.90 -0.75
CA GLY A 58 -14.22 -19.40 -0.13
C GLY A 58 -12.95 -18.68 -0.57
N THR A 59 -13.07 -17.58 -1.30
CA THR A 59 -11.95 -16.69 -1.63
C THR A 59 -11.45 -15.98 -0.38
N ARG A 60 -10.15 -15.80 -0.24
CA ARG A 60 -9.52 -14.92 0.76
C ARG A 60 -8.98 -13.68 0.07
N ILE A 61 -9.19 -12.51 0.67
CA ILE A 61 -8.70 -11.24 0.14
C ILE A 61 -7.59 -10.74 1.05
N PHE A 62 -6.39 -10.68 0.51
CA PHE A 62 -5.18 -10.23 1.19
C PHE A 62 -5.02 -8.73 1.01
N GLU A 63 -4.94 -8.01 2.12
CA GLU A 63 -4.70 -6.58 2.12
C GLU A 63 -3.22 -6.28 2.29
N TYR A 64 -2.68 -5.49 1.36
CA TYR A 64 -1.33 -4.96 1.40
C TYR A 64 -1.36 -3.44 1.35
N ASN A 65 -1.03 -2.83 2.47
CA ASN A 65 -1.01 -1.38 2.63
C ASN A 65 0.39 -0.82 2.36
N ARG A 66 0.49 0.25 1.57
CA ARG A 66 1.73 1.01 1.34
C ARG A 66 1.69 2.40 1.98
N GLN A 67 0.63 2.70 2.70
CA GLN A 67 0.50 3.93 3.50
C GLN A 67 1.39 3.85 4.76
N PRO A 68 1.88 4.97 5.28
CA PRO A 68 1.69 6.36 4.81
C PRO A 68 2.71 6.81 3.75
N GLN A 69 3.79 6.06 3.48
CA GLN A 69 4.86 6.47 2.58
C GLN A 69 4.50 6.32 1.10
N GLY A 70 3.66 5.34 0.78
CA GLY A 70 3.25 5.06 -0.59
C GLY A 70 1.89 5.66 -0.95
N HIS A 71 1.53 5.54 -2.23
CA HIS A 71 0.30 6.06 -2.81
C HIS A 71 -0.67 4.96 -3.24
N ARG A 72 -0.44 3.73 -2.80
CA ARG A 72 -1.18 2.55 -3.27
C ARG A 72 -1.52 1.62 -2.12
N ASN A 73 -2.69 1.02 -2.20
CA ASN A 73 -3.06 -0.15 -1.42
C ASN A 73 -3.48 -1.24 -2.42
N TYR A 74 -3.19 -2.49 -2.07
CA TYR A 74 -3.52 -3.62 -2.92
C TYR A 74 -4.45 -4.56 -2.19
N MET A 75 -5.48 -5.03 -2.90
CA MET A 75 -6.31 -6.16 -2.51
C MET A 75 -6.02 -7.30 -3.48
N ILE A 76 -5.54 -8.42 -2.94
CA ILE A 76 -5.16 -9.59 -3.73
C ILE A 76 -6.08 -10.74 -3.34
N SER A 77 -6.83 -11.24 -4.30
CA SER A 77 -7.76 -12.34 -4.07
C SER A 77 -7.08 -13.68 -4.31
N ILE A 78 -7.18 -14.58 -3.34
CA ILE A 78 -6.69 -15.95 -3.41
C ILE A 78 -7.92 -16.88 -3.42
N GLY A 79 -8.05 -17.63 -4.49
CA GLY A 79 -9.13 -18.62 -4.64
C GLY A 79 -9.02 -19.80 -3.69
N PRO A 80 -10.06 -20.63 -3.58
CA PRO A 80 -10.05 -21.84 -2.76
C PRO A 80 -9.02 -22.89 -3.24
N ASP A 81 -8.57 -22.79 -4.49
CA ASP A 81 -7.49 -23.59 -5.07
C ASP A 81 -6.07 -23.09 -4.69
N GLY A 82 -5.97 -22.02 -3.88
CA GLY A 82 -4.71 -21.42 -3.46
C GLY A 82 -4.04 -20.55 -4.52
N LYS A 83 -4.70 -20.26 -5.63
CA LYS A 83 -4.17 -19.39 -6.69
C LYS A 83 -4.70 -17.97 -6.58
N MET A 84 -3.88 -17.02 -7.02
CA MET A 84 -4.27 -15.62 -7.15
C MET A 84 -5.28 -15.46 -8.27
N SER A 85 -6.51 -15.07 -7.94
CA SER A 85 -7.58 -14.83 -8.91
C SER A 85 -7.68 -13.36 -9.33
N ALA A 86 -7.18 -12.43 -8.50
CA ALA A 86 -7.15 -11.01 -8.82
C ALA A 86 -6.10 -10.26 -8.02
N LEU A 87 -5.44 -9.27 -8.65
CA LEU A 87 -4.59 -8.28 -8.01
C LEU A 87 -5.11 -6.89 -8.38
N ARG A 88 -5.55 -6.13 -7.39
CA ARG A 88 -6.15 -4.81 -7.62
C ARG A 88 -5.50 -3.74 -6.76
N GLN A 89 -5.00 -2.69 -7.41
CA GLN A 89 -4.69 -1.43 -6.73
C GLN A 89 -6.02 -0.71 -6.48
N VAL A 90 -6.29 -0.32 -5.23
CA VAL A 90 -7.64 0.11 -4.84
C VAL A 90 -7.79 1.61 -4.60
N LEU A 91 -6.69 2.38 -4.51
CA LEU A 91 -6.74 3.83 -4.35
C LEU A 91 -6.85 4.52 -5.71
N THR A 92 -8.03 4.42 -6.32
CA THR A 92 -8.35 4.96 -7.64
C THR A 92 -9.60 5.85 -7.61
N PRO A 93 -9.70 6.84 -8.53
CA PRO A 93 -10.88 7.68 -8.63
C PRO A 93 -12.19 6.88 -8.78
N GLU A 94 -12.16 5.74 -9.51
CA GLU A 94 -13.32 4.88 -9.73
C GLU A 94 -13.78 4.22 -8.42
N ASN A 95 -12.86 3.84 -7.54
CA ASN A 95 -13.21 3.28 -6.23
C ASN A 95 -13.64 4.38 -5.26
N PHE A 96 -13.02 5.55 -5.31
CA PHE A 96 -13.44 6.69 -4.47
C PHE A 96 -14.87 7.14 -4.79
N ALA A 97 -15.26 7.12 -6.07
CA ALA A 97 -16.61 7.44 -6.49
C ALA A 97 -17.70 6.48 -5.95
N LYS A 98 -17.30 5.26 -5.54
CA LYS A 98 -18.22 4.29 -4.94
C LYS A 98 -18.50 4.57 -3.45
N VAL A 99 -17.66 5.38 -2.80
CA VAL A 99 -17.86 5.76 -1.39
C VAL A 99 -18.96 6.79 -1.31
N GLN A 100 -20.09 6.40 -0.74
CA GLN A 100 -21.30 7.24 -0.67
C GLN A 100 -21.70 7.49 0.77
N PRO A 101 -22.36 8.63 1.06
CA PRO A 101 -22.98 8.88 2.36
C PRO A 101 -23.88 7.72 2.78
N GLY A 102 -23.82 7.34 4.05
CA GLY A 102 -24.56 6.21 4.62
C GLY A 102 -23.87 4.85 4.47
N MET A 103 -22.76 4.75 3.75
CA MET A 103 -21.97 3.51 3.66
C MET A 103 -21.34 3.20 5.02
N PRO A 104 -21.37 1.94 5.50
CA PRO A 104 -20.63 1.53 6.69
C PRO A 104 -19.13 1.73 6.56
N MET A 105 -18.48 2.19 7.63
CA MET A 105 -17.04 2.38 7.69
C MET A 105 -16.25 1.12 7.33
N GLU A 106 -16.76 -0.06 7.75
CA GLU A 106 -16.12 -1.33 7.45
C GLU A 106 -16.09 -1.62 5.94
N ASP A 107 -17.14 -1.27 5.20
CA ASP A 107 -17.20 -1.45 3.76
C ASP A 107 -16.18 -0.55 3.05
N VAL A 108 -16.02 0.70 3.51
CA VAL A 108 -14.95 1.59 3.03
C VAL A 108 -13.58 0.97 3.30
N ARG A 109 -13.37 0.41 4.49
CA ARG A 109 -12.12 -0.25 4.89
C ARG A 109 -11.81 -1.48 4.05
N ARG A 110 -12.83 -2.29 3.72
CA ARG A 110 -12.71 -3.45 2.82
C ARG A 110 -12.40 -3.03 1.39
N MET A 111 -12.93 -1.90 0.96
CA MET A 111 -12.77 -1.40 -0.41
C MET A 111 -11.41 -0.70 -0.63
N LEU A 112 -10.98 0.15 0.29
CA LEU A 112 -9.80 1.02 0.12
C LEU A 112 -8.57 0.58 0.90
N GLY A 113 -8.72 -0.36 1.83
CA GLY A 113 -7.65 -0.74 2.74
C GLY A 113 -7.47 0.25 3.88
N LYS A 114 -6.42 0.06 4.67
CA LYS A 114 -6.10 0.90 5.84
C LYS A 114 -5.78 2.34 5.40
N PRO A 115 -6.36 3.34 6.09
CA PRO A 115 -6.03 4.73 5.83
C PRO A 115 -4.60 5.06 6.28
N MET A 116 -4.02 6.07 5.65
CA MET A 116 -2.74 6.67 6.05
C MET A 116 -2.85 7.32 7.43
N LYS A 117 -3.94 8.01 7.68
CA LYS A 117 -4.18 8.80 8.87
C LYS A 117 -5.64 8.75 9.29
N VAL A 118 -5.85 8.77 10.61
CA VAL A 118 -7.17 8.88 11.23
C VAL A 118 -7.13 10.06 12.18
N MET A 119 -8.11 10.97 12.07
CA MET A 119 -8.25 12.14 12.93
C MET A 119 -9.67 12.25 13.46
N THR A 120 -9.83 12.40 14.77
CA THR A 120 -11.12 12.59 15.40
C THR A 120 -11.37 14.07 15.68
N PHE A 121 -12.58 14.53 15.38
CA PHE A 121 -13.05 15.90 15.62
C PHE A 121 -14.19 15.86 16.64
N ASP A 122 -13.85 15.95 17.93
CA ASP A 122 -14.79 15.76 19.04
C ASP A 122 -15.97 16.72 19.00
N LEU A 123 -15.74 17.98 18.67
CA LEU A 123 -16.80 19.00 18.56
C LEU A 123 -17.81 18.69 17.47
N LYS A 124 -17.38 18.08 16.37
CA LYS A 124 -18.23 17.69 15.25
C LYS A 124 -18.76 16.27 15.37
N LYS A 125 -18.24 15.49 16.32
CA LYS A 125 -18.54 14.06 16.50
C LYS A 125 -18.30 13.26 15.20
N GLU A 126 -17.23 13.58 14.50
CA GLU A 126 -16.84 12.91 13.26
C GLU A 126 -15.37 12.50 13.28
N THR A 127 -15.03 11.48 12.52
CA THR A 127 -13.64 11.02 12.30
C THR A 127 -13.31 11.10 10.82
N ALA A 128 -12.18 11.70 10.48
CA ALA A 128 -11.65 11.72 9.12
C ALA A 128 -10.64 10.59 8.92
N TRP A 129 -10.82 9.84 7.84
CA TRP A 129 -9.90 8.84 7.34
C TRP A 129 -9.29 9.31 6.04
N ASP A 130 -7.96 9.41 5.99
CA ASP A 130 -7.20 9.92 4.86
C ASP A 130 -6.44 8.81 4.13
N TRP A 131 -6.50 8.82 2.81
CA TRP A 131 -5.67 7.99 1.92
C TRP A 131 -4.91 8.89 0.96
N ARG A 132 -3.59 8.69 0.90
CA ARG A 132 -2.72 9.32 -0.11
C ARG A 132 -2.78 8.52 -1.40
N PHE A 133 -2.95 9.19 -2.53
CA PHE A 133 -2.97 8.55 -3.84
C PHE A 133 -2.32 9.44 -4.90
N LEU A 134 -2.03 8.87 -6.07
CA LEU A 134 -1.57 9.63 -7.23
C LEU A 134 -2.72 9.85 -8.20
N GLN A 135 -3.01 11.12 -8.45
CA GLN A 135 -3.91 11.52 -9.52
C GLN A 135 -3.10 11.78 -10.79
N PRO A 136 -3.50 11.24 -11.97
CA PRO A 136 -2.80 11.53 -13.21
C PRO A 136 -2.65 13.04 -13.48
N PRO A 137 -1.49 13.51 -14.00
CA PRO A 137 -0.33 12.74 -14.47
C PRO A 137 0.66 12.29 -13.36
N GLY A 138 0.45 12.59 -12.09
CA GLY A 138 1.36 12.18 -11.00
C GLY A 138 1.24 13.04 -9.75
N ASN A 139 0.17 13.83 -9.62
CA ASN A 139 -0.06 14.70 -8.48
C ASN A 139 -0.40 13.89 -7.22
N SER A 140 0.33 14.15 -6.12
CA SER A 140 -0.01 13.56 -4.82
C SER A 140 -1.25 14.25 -4.25
N MET A 141 -2.26 13.46 -3.94
CA MET A 141 -3.55 13.90 -3.44
C MET A 141 -3.92 13.12 -2.18
N ILE A 142 -4.79 13.70 -1.38
CA ILE A 142 -5.44 13.05 -0.23
C ILE A 142 -6.92 12.89 -0.54
N PHE A 143 -7.40 11.65 -0.47
CA PHE A 143 -8.82 11.33 -0.42
C PHE A 143 -9.22 11.15 1.03
N THR A 144 -10.21 11.94 1.51
CA THR A 144 -10.68 11.93 2.89
C THR A 144 -12.12 11.44 2.93
N VAL A 145 -12.40 10.50 3.83
CA VAL A 145 -13.77 10.06 4.18
C VAL A 145 -14.07 10.53 5.59
N PHE A 146 -15.14 11.30 5.75
CA PHE A 146 -15.64 11.72 7.05
C PHE A 146 -16.71 10.76 7.54
N ILE A 147 -16.53 10.26 8.75
CA ILE A 147 -17.30 9.17 9.34
C ILE A 147 -17.97 9.68 10.61
N SER A 148 -19.26 9.40 10.77
CA SER A 148 -20.05 9.74 11.96
C SER A 148 -19.61 8.92 13.19
N ALA A 149 -20.07 9.32 14.37
CA ALA A 149 -19.90 8.55 15.60
C ALA A 149 -20.53 7.15 15.50
N ASP A 150 -21.56 6.97 14.69
CA ASP A 150 -22.24 5.69 14.45
C ASP A 150 -21.56 4.86 13.35
N GLN A 151 -20.36 5.28 12.90
CA GLN A 151 -19.52 4.57 11.93
C GLN A 151 -20.09 4.49 10.50
N TYR A 152 -20.79 5.53 10.06
CA TYR A 152 -21.26 5.67 8.68
C TYR A 152 -20.60 6.86 8.00
N VAL A 153 -20.40 6.74 6.69
CA VAL A 153 -19.87 7.83 5.86
C VAL A 153 -20.85 9.02 5.87
N LEU A 154 -20.33 10.19 6.20
CA LEU A 154 -21.06 11.47 6.13
C LEU A 154 -20.87 12.14 4.76
N ARG A 155 -19.61 12.19 4.32
CA ARG A 155 -19.18 12.85 3.07
C ARG A 155 -17.75 12.44 2.74
N THR A 156 -17.32 12.77 1.54
CA THR A 156 -15.94 12.63 1.09
C THR A 156 -15.38 13.98 0.63
N ALA A 157 -14.04 14.08 0.58
CA ALA A 157 -13.33 15.21 0.01
C ALA A 157 -12.04 14.74 -0.65
N THR A 158 -11.56 15.51 -1.63
CA THR A 158 -10.24 15.30 -2.24
C THR A 158 -9.51 16.64 -2.25
N ALA A 159 -8.24 16.65 -1.85
CA ALA A 159 -7.39 17.82 -1.79
C ALA A 159 -5.95 17.50 -2.18
N PRO A 160 -5.14 18.47 -2.62
CA PRO A 160 -3.70 18.29 -2.77
C PRO A 160 -3.07 17.81 -1.47
N ASP A 161 -2.07 16.92 -1.58
CA ASP A 161 -1.32 16.46 -0.42
C ASP A 161 -0.41 17.58 0.11
N PRO A 162 -0.63 18.09 1.33
CA PRO A 162 0.17 19.18 1.88
C PRO A 162 1.63 18.77 2.17
N GLN A 163 1.93 17.48 2.17
CA GLN A 163 3.28 16.94 2.37
C GLN A 163 3.97 16.55 1.07
N ALA A 164 3.33 16.78 -0.09
CA ALA A 164 3.97 16.54 -1.38
C ALA A 164 5.17 17.48 -1.54
N PRO A 165 6.32 16.99 -2.05
CA PRO A 165 7.44 17.86 -2.39
C PRO A 165 6.98 18.95 -3.38
N GLU A 166 7.35 20.21 -3.13
CA GLU A 166 7.00 21.35 -4.01
C GLU A 166 7.43 21.15 -5.48
N ASN A 167 8.37 20.27 -5.74
CA ASN A 167 8.86 19.91 -7.07
C ASN A 167 7.98 18.91 -7.84
N ALA A 168 6.88 18.44 -7.29
CA ALA A 168 5.90 17.63 -8.03
C ALA A 168 5.09 18.47 -9.03
N THR A 169 5.08 19.81 -8.86
CA THR A 169 4.57 20.76 -9.85
C THR A 169 5.77 21.36 -10.58
N GLY A 170 6.12 20.79 -11.72
CA GLY A 170 7.15 21.32 -12.59
C GLY A 170 6.90 22.81 -12.87
N LYS A 171 7.89 23.64 -12.52
CA LYS A 171 8.12 24.92 -13.15
C LYS A 171 8.91 24.68 -14.43
#